data_9251f0fad74ac62291faab832c51179a
#
_entry.id   9251f0fad74ac62291faab832c51179a
#
_cell.length_a   1.000
_cell.length_b   1.000
_cell.length_c   1.000
_cell.angle_alpha   90.00
_cell.angle_beta   90.00
_cell.angle_gamma   90.00
#
_symmetry.space_group_name_H-M   'P 1'
#
loop_
_entity.id
_entity.type
_entity.pdbx_description
1 polymer ?
#
loop_
_entity_poly.entity_id
_entity_poly.type
_entity_poly.pdbx_seq_one_letter_code
_entity_poly.pdbx_strand_id
1 'polypeptide(L)'
;MNPGSRVSVSIYGTILDEKYSQLLASFPDLDLQSVVWLDMIQKGLVIEREQAVSLRSRGLVEGRYPRLIISSDVANAMGKQKEYVRSKGLDNRICKELILELLRSRPSSRLEVLNAIDHALPGALSAKQKGERVSYLLQSLRKQGKIYSEGATSAAKWHLQE
;
A
#
# COMPACT_ATOMS: atom_id res chain seq x y z
N MET A 1 -54.98 1.72 -37.31
CA MET A 1 -53.85 1.00 -36.74
C MET A 1 -52.71 2.00 -36.58
N ASN A 2 -52.38 2.40 -35.33
CA ASN A 2 -51.26 3.26 -35.09
C ASN A 2 -49.95 2.45 -35.21
N PRO A 3 -48.99 2.82 -36.08
CA PRO A 3 -47.68 2.16 -36.06
C PRO A 3 -46.99 2.52 -34.76
N GLY A 4 -46.72 1.51 -33.95
CA GLY A 4 -46.09 1.68 -32.65
C GLY A 4 -44.79 2.44 -32.79
N SER A 5 -44.63 3.50 -31.97
CA SER A 5 -43.40 4.26 -31.85
C SER A 5 -42.27 3.34 -31.39
N ARG A 6 -41.30 3.14 -32.27
CA ARG A 6 -40.08 2.38 -31.92
C ARG A 6 -39.07 3.34 -31.37
N VAL A 7 -38.72 3.18 -30.09
CA VAL A 7 -37.58 3.89 -29.47
C VAL A 7 -36.37 3.00 -29.64
N SER A 8 -35.34 3.45 -30.32
CA SER A 8 -34.02 2.79 -30.37
C SER A 8 -33.00 3.62 -29.63
N VAL A 9 -32.30 2.98 -28.72
CA VAL A 9 -31.16 3.57 -27.99
C VAL A 9 -29.89 2.90 -28.47
N SER A 10 -28.97 3.66 -29.03
CA SER A 10 -27.64 3.17 -29.40
C SER A 10 -26.68 3.53 -28.29
N ILE A 11 -26.17 2.52 -27.59
CA ILE A 11 -25.14 2.69 -26.58
C ILE A 11 -23.80 2.35 -27.22
N TYR A 12 -22.97 3.35 -27.43
CA TYR A 12 -21.59 3.14 -27.89
C TYR A 12 -20.74 2.69 -26.72
N GLY A 13 -20.40 1.39 -26.69
CA GLY A 13 -19.51 0.82 -25.69
C GLY A 13 -18.05 1.13 -26.06
N THR A 14 -17.53 2.24 -25.57
CA THR A 14 -16.08 2.45 -25.58
C THR A 14 -15.51 1.90 -24.27
N ILE A 15 -14.49 1.05 -24.35
CA ILE A 15 -13.74 0.64 -23.13
C ILE A 15 -12.99 1.88 -22.66
N LEU A 16 -13.54 2.56 -21.64
CA LEU A 16 -12.94 3.77 -21.06
C LEU A 16 -11.69 3.46 -20.22
N ASP A 17 -11.61 2.27 -19.66
CA ASP A 17 -10.46 1.78 -18.90
C ASP A 17 -10.30 0.25 -19.10
N GLU A 18 -9.27 -0.14 -19.84
CA GLU A 18 -8.93 -1.55 -20.08
C GLU A 18 -8.65 -2.31 -18.78
N LYS A 19 -8.19 -1.63 -17.75
CA LYS A 19 -7.85 -2.22 -16.44
C LYS A 19 -9.10 -2.73 -15.73
N TYR A 20 -10.21 -2.01 -15.81
CA TYR A 20 -11.46 -2.48 -15.25
C TYR A 20 -12.04 -3.64 -16.04
N SER A 21 -11.88 -3.64 -17.35
CA SER A 21 -12.29 -4.77 -18.20
C SER A 21 -11.51 -6.04 -17.85
N GLN A 22 -10.20 -5.94 -17.63
CA GLN A 22 -9.35 -7.03 -17.18
C GLN A 22 -9.72 -7.51 -15.77
N LEU A 23 -10.05 -6.59 -14.86
CA LEU A 23 -10.51 -6.92 -13.51
C LEU A 23 -11.81 -7.75 -13.56
N LEU A 24 -12.81 -7.29 -14.31
CA LEU A 24 -14.09 -8.00 -14.46
C LEU A 24 -13.93 -9.37 -15.13
N ALA A 25 -13.02 -9.49 -16.09
CA ALA A 25 -12.70 -10.78 -16.71
C ALA A 25 -12.04 -11.75 -15.72
N SER A 26 -11.23 -11.25 -14.80
CA SER A 26 -10.53 -12.06 -13.78
C SER A 26 -11.42 -12.40 -12.58
N PHE A 27 -12.45 -11.60 -12.32
CA PHE A 27 -13.39 -11.75 -11.20
C PHE A 27 -14.83 -11.64 -11.73
N PRO A 28 -15.39 -12.69 -12.37
CA PRO A 28 -16.71 -12.64 -13.02
C PRO A 28 -17.86 -12.30 -12.05
N ASP A 29 -17.71 -12.66 -10.77
CA ASP A 29 -18.73 -12.41 -9.73
C ASP A 29 -18.56 -11.02 -9.06
N LEU A 30 -17.73 -10.15 -9.64
CA LEU A 30 -17.51 -8.82 -9.08
C LEU A 30 -18.67 -7.90 -9.48
N ASP A 31 -19.46 -7.50 -8.49
CA ASP A 31 -20.53 -6.53 -8.68
C ASP A 31 -20.00 -5.10 -8.82
N LEU A 32 -20.80 -4.24 -9.48
CA LEU A 32 -20.43 -2.84 -9.72
C LEU A 32 -20.12 -2.07 -8.42
N GLN A 33 -20.83 -2.38 -7.35
CA GLN A 33 -20.63 -1.72 -6.06
C GLN A 33 -19.23 -2.00 -5.50
N SER A 34 -18.78 -3.26 -5.61
CA SER A 34 -17.42 -3.64 -5.22
C SER A 34 -16.35 -2.95 -6.07
N VAL A 35 -16.59 -2.77 -7.36
CA VAL A 35 -15.69 -2.01 -8.26
C VAL A 35 -15.55 -0.56 -7.78
N VAL A 36 -16.66 0.09 -7.42
CA VAL A 36 -16.64 1.46 -6.90
C VAL A 36 -15.86 1.54 -5.59
N TRP A 37 -16.05 0.61 -4.66
CA TRP A 37 -15.30 0.57 -3.40
C TRP A 37 -13.81 0.33 -3.62
N LEU A 38 -13.43 -0.54 -4.56
CA LEU A 38 -12.02 -0.75 -4.91
C LEU A 38 -11.38 0.51 -5.50
N ASP A 39 -12.12 1.25 -6.34
CA ASP A 39 -11.66 2.53 -6.87
C ASP A 39 -11.47 3.59 -5.77
N MET A 40 -12.41 3.67 -4.82
CA MET A 40 -12.29 4.54 -3.65
C MET A 40 -11.02 4.22 -2.85
N ILE A 41 -10.76 2.93 -2.56
CA ILE A 41 -9.56 2.49 -1.84
C ILE A 41 -8.28 2.88 -2.60
N GLN A 42 -8.24 2.71 -3.92
CA GLN A 42 -7.10 3.11 -4.74
C GLN A 42 -6.82 4.62 -4.70
N LYS A 43 -7.88 5.42 -4.59
CA LYS A 43 -7.80 6.87 -4.42
C LYS A 43 -7.47 7.30 -2.98
N GLY A 44 -7.26 6.35 -2.07
CA GLY A 44 -6.97 6.63 -0.66
C GLY A 44 -8.18 7.10 0.14
N LEU A 45 -9.39 6.92 -0.39
CA LEU A 45 -10.63 7.25 0.29
C LEU A 45 -11.00 6.13 1.26
N VAL A 46 -11.62 6.51 2.39
CA VAL A 46 -12.10 5.55 3.39
C VAL A 46 -13.50 5.08 2.98
N ILE A 47 -13.71 3.78 2.99
CA ILE A 47 -15.01 3.15 2.83
C ILE A 47 -15.59 2.77 4.21
N GLU A 48 -16.86 2.40 4.28
CA GLU A 48 -17.48 1.93 5.52
C GLU A 48 -16.94 0.58 5.96
N ARG A 49 -17.03 0.31 7.27
CA ARG A 49 -16.46 -0.90 7.86
C ARG A 49 -17.11 -2.18 7.31
N GLU A 50 -18.41 -2.16 7.07
CA GLU A 50 -19.15 -3.29 6.50
C GLU A 50 -18.71 -3.59 5.07
N GLN A 51 -18.50 -2.55 4.25
CA GLN A 51 -17.96 -2.65 2.90
C GLN A 51 -16.54 -3.25 2.92
N ALA A 52 -15.72 -2.80 3.86
CA ALA A 52 -14.38 -3.33 4.05
C ALA A 52 -14.36 -4.81 4.44
N VAL A 53 -15.29 -5.25 5.29
CA VAL A 53 -15.46 -6.66 5.67
C VAL A 53 -15.88 -7.49 4.45
N SER A 54 -16.85 -7.01 3.67
CA SER A 54 -17.33 -7.66 2.45
C SER A 54 -16.21 -7.85 1.43
N LEU A 55 -15.44 -6.80 1.11
CA LEU A 55 -14.32 -6.90 0.18
C LEU A 55 -13.21 -7.83 0.69
N ARG A 56 -12.97 -7.84 2.01
CA ARG A 56 -11.95 -8.69 2.62
C ARG A 56 -12.34 -10.17 2.61
N SER A 57 -13.60 -10.51 2.90
CA SER A 57 -14.08 -11.91 2.84
C SER A 57 -13.96 -12.51 1.44
N ARG A 58 -14.00 -11.67 0.40
CA ARG A 58 -13.81 -12.04 -1.01
C ARG A 58 -12.35 -11.98 -1.47
N GLY A 59 -11.40 -11.66 -0.58
CA GLY A 59 -9.97 -11.57 -0.90
C GLY A 59 -9.59 -10.39 -1.82
N LEU A 60 -10.46 -9.38 -1.95
CA LEU A 60 -10.26 -8.26 -2.87
C LEU A 60 -9.37 -7.15 -2.29
N VAL A 61 -9.24 -7.09 -0.96
CA VAL A 61 -8.46 -6.08 -0.26
C VAL A 61 -7.61 -6.67 0.86
N GLU A 62 -6.50 -6.00 1.14
CA GLU A 62 -5.56 -6.30 2.22
C GLU A 62 -5.40 -5.07 3.14
N GLY A 63 -4.62 -5.24 4.21
CA GLY A 63 -4.32 -4.18 5.15
C GLY A 63 -5.28 -4.14 6.33
N ARG A 64 -5.15 -3.15 7.20
CA ARG A 64 -5.96 -2.97 8.41
C ARG A 64 -6.86 -1.74 8.27
N TYR A 65 -8.16 -1.92 8.51
CA TYR A 65 -9.10 -0.81 8.53
C TYR A 65 -8.63 0.34 9.45
N PRO A 66 -8.81 1.61 9.08
CA PRO A 66 -9.42 2.10 7.83
C PRO A 66 -8.50 2.11 6.61
N ARG A 67 -7.24 1.70 6.74
CA ARG A 67 -6.23 1.74 5.68
C ARG A 67 -6.18 0.41 4.96
N LEU A 68 -7.01 0.32 3.94
CA LEU A 68 -7.03 -0.81 3.06
C LEU A 68 -6.21 -0.52 1.80
N ILE A 69 -5.69 -1.57 1.20
CA ILE A 69 -5.10 -1.58 -0.14
C ILE A 69 -5.77 -2.70 -0.94
N ILE A 70 -5.79 -2.59 -2.25
CA ILE A 70 -6.25 -3.68 -3.12
C ILE A 70 -5.35 -4.90 -2.90
N SER A 71 -5.89 -6.12 -3.06
CA SER A 71 -5.10 -7.34 -2.94
C SER A 71 -4.10 -7.49 -4.10
N SER A 72 -3.11 -8.37 -3.93
CA SER A 72 -2.15 -8.70 -4.99
C SER A 72 -2.84 -9.18 -6.26
N ASP A 73 -3.89 -9.99 -6.12
CA ASP A 73 -4.60 -10.58 -7.25
C ASP A 73 -5.37 -9.51 -8.03
N VAL A 74 -6.04 -8.60 -7.34
CA VAL A 74 -6.71 -7.43 -7.94
C VAL A 74 -5.67 -6.53 -8.63
N ALA A 75 -4.53 -6.27 -7.97
CA ALA A 75 -3.47 -5.46 -8.54
C ALA A 75 -2.86 -6.09 -9.80
N ASN A 76 -2.70 -7.41 -9.82
CA ASN A 76 -2.24 -8.16 -10.99
C ASN A 76 -3.25 -8.08 -12.13
N ALA A 77 -4.54 -8.34 -11.86
CA ALA A 77 -5.61 -8.25 -12.85
C ALA A 77 -5.72 -6.85 -13.47
N MET A 78 -5.42 -5.80 -12.70
CA MET A 78 -5.47 -4.40 -13.18
C MET A 78 -4.12 -3.91 -13.76
N GLY A 79 -3.08 -4.73 -13.81
CA GLY A 79 -1.74 -4.31 -14.23
C GLY A 79 -1.10 -3.25 -13.32
N LYS A 80 -1.52 -3.19 -12.05
CA LYS A 80 -1.09 -2.19 -11.04
C LYS A 80 -0.11 -2.74 -10.00
N GLN A 81 0.72 -3.70 -10.37
CA GLN A 81 1.67 -4.34 -9.44
C GLN A 81 2.64 -3.34 -8.80
N LYS A 82 3.09 -2.34 -9.56
CA LYS A 82 4.02 -1.31 -9.05
C LYS A 82 3.36 -0.45 -7.95
N GLU A 83 2.11 -0.03 -8.17
CA GLU A 83 1.35 0.73 -7.18
C GLU A 83 1.03 -0.12 -5.95
N TYR A 84 0.74 -1.41 -6.13
CA TYR A 84 0.52 -2.35 -5.03
C TYR A 84 1.77 -2.48 -4.15
N VAL A 85 2.93 -2.75 -4.75
CA VAL A 85 4.21 -2.84 -4.02
C VAL A 85 4.51 -1.54 -3.28
N ARG A 86 4.31 -0.39 -3.92
CA ARG A 86 4.48 0.92 -3.30
C ARG A 86 3.51 1.16 -2.14
N SER A 87 2.25 0.74 -2.25
CA SER A 87 1.25 0.90 -1.20
C SER A 87 1.50 -0.01 -0.01
N LYS A 88 1.86 -1.26 -0.26
CA LYS A 88 2.17 -2.27 0.77
C LYS A 88 3.49 -1.97 1.48
N GLY A 89 4.46 -1.38 0.77
CA GLY A 89 5.83 -1.21 1.23
C GLY A 89 6.59 -2.53 1.28
N LEU A 90 7.89 -2.42 1.57
CA LEU A 90 8.73 -3.59 1.72
C LEU A 90 8.55 -4.25 3.11
N ASP A 91 8.87 -5.54 3.18
CA ASP A 91 8.88 -6.30 4.43
C ASP A 91 9.85 -5.67 5.45
N ASN A 92 9.53 -5.83 6.74
CA ASN A 92 10.38 -5.38 7.83
C ASN A 92 11.81 -5.95 7.76
N ARG A 93 11.98 -7.18 7.24
CA ARG A 93 13.29 -7.79 7.04
C ARG A 93 14.11 -7.00 6.04
N ILE A 94 13.55 -6.68 4.89
CA ILE A 94 14.21 -5.90 3.84
C ILE A 94 14.49 -4.47 4.34
N CYS A 95 13.54 -3.84 5.03
CA CYS A 95 13.77 -2.53 5.63
C CYS A 95 14.94 -2.55 6.64
N LYS A 96 15.07 -3.61 7.44
CA LYS A 96 16.20 -3.77 8.38
C LYS A 96 17.53 -3.96 7.64
N GLU A 97 17.55 -4.73 6.56
CA GLU A 97 18.74 -4.91 5.72
C GLU A 97 19.20 -3.58 5.13
N LEU A 98 18.28 -2.78 4.58
CA LEU A 98 18.57 -1.42 4.08
C LEU A 98 19.15 -0.50 5.17
N ILE A 99 18.60 -0.55 6.38
CA ILE A 99 19.13 0.21 7.53
C ILE A 99 20.55 -0.23 7.85
N LEU A 100 20.82 -1.53 7.92
CA LEU A 100 22.16 -2.04 8.21
C LEU A 100 23.15 -1.66 7.12
N GLU A 101 22.75 -1.70 5.85
CA GLU A 101 23.59 -1.27 4.71
C GLU A 101 23.93 0.22 4.79
N LEU A 102 22.94 1.08 5.11
CA LEU A 102 23.19 2.50 5.35
C LEU A 102 24.19 2.71 6.49
N LEU A 103 24.01 2.03 7.63
CA LEU A 103 24.86 2.18 8.80
C LEU A 103 26.27 1.59 8.62
N ARG A 104 26.47 0.67 7.68
CA ARG A 104 27.80 0.23 7.24
C ARG A 104 28.56 1.35 6.55
N SER A 105 27.88 2.18 5.78
CA SER A 105 28.51 3.27 5.06
C SER A 105 28.80 4.49 5.94
N ARG A 106 27.91 4.79 6.89
CA ARG A 106 28.07 5.91 7.84
C ARG A 106 27.10 5.84 9.02
N PRO A 107 27.52 6.33 10.20
CA PRO A 107 26.59 6.58 11.29
C PRO A 107 25.50 7.57 10.89
N SER A 108 24.25 7.28 11.23
CA SER A 108 23.11 8.06 10.77
C SER A 108 22.11 8.35 11.90
N SER A 109 21.55 9.55 11.89
CA SER A 109 20.44 9.94 12.76
C SER A 109 19.15 9.22 12.35
N ARG A 110 18.16 9.21 13.24
CA ARG A 110 16.83 8.64 12.93
C ARG A 110 16.19 9.28 11.70
N LEU A 111 16.38 10.59 11.49
CA LEU A 111 15.82 11.32 10.35
C LEU A 111 16.51 10.91 9.05
N GLU A 112 17.84 10.77 9.06
CA GLU A 112 18.60 10.29 7.89
C GLU A 112 18.20 8.87 7.51
N VAL A 113 18.02 7.99 8.51
CA VAL A 113 17.50 6.63 8.28
C VAL A 113 16.10 6.67 7.68
N LEU A 114 15.18 7.52 8.21
CA LEU A 114 13.84 7.68 7.67
C LEU A 114 13.87 8.10 6.19
N ASN A 115 14.67 9.11 5.87
CA ASN A 115 14.80 9.61 4.49
C ASN A 115 15.38 8.56 3.55
N ALA A 116 16.36 7.79 4.00
CA ALA A 116 17.01 6.76 3.19
C ALA A 116 16.05 5.60 2.84
N ILE A 117 15.19 5.18 3.76
CA ILE A 117 14.27 4.05 3.53
C ILE A 117 12.83 4.47 3.26
N ASP A 118 12.53 5.76 3.05
CA ASP A 118 11.16 6.26 2.82
C ASP A 118 10.47 5.56 1.65
N HIS A 119 11.22 5.29 0.58
CA HIS A 119 10.74 4.57 -0.60
C HIS A 119 10.36 3.11 -0.32
N ALA A 120 10.92 2.52 0.74
CA ALA A 120 10.66 1.14 1.17
C ALA A 120 9.48 1.04 2.15
N LEU A 121 9.03 2.18 2.69
CA LEU A 121 7.89 2.23 3.60
C LEU A 121 6.57 2.31 2.84
N PRO A 122 5.46 1.78 3.41
CA PRO A 122 4.15 1.89 2.77
C PRO A 122 3.78 3.34 2.47
N GLY A 123 3.41 3.62 1.23
CA GLY A 123 3.05 4.97 0.79
C GLY A 123 1.81 5.54 1.48
N ALA A 124 0.93 4.67 2.00
CA ALA A 124 -0.28 5.05 2.74
C ALA A 124 -0.01 5.56 4.18
N LEU A 125 1.23 5.45 4.69
CA LEU A 125 1.57 5.93 6.02
C LEU A 125 1.75 7.44 6.05
N SER A 126 1.20 8.10 7.08
CA SER A 126 1.52 9.50 7.38
C SER A 126 2.99 9.65 7.81
N ALA A 127 3.55 10.86 7.73
CA ALA A 127 4.93 11.15 8.16
C ALA A 127 5.20 10.70 9.62
N LYS A 128 4.23 10.91 10.53
CA LYS A 128 4.30 10.45 11.92
C LYS A 128 4.46 8.93 12.00
N GLN A 129 3.65 8.19 11.26
CA GLN A 129 3.64 6.73 11.28
C GLN A 129 4.89 6.12 10.63
N LYS A 130 5.40 6.75 9.56
CA LYS A 130 6.69 6.38 8.99
C LYS A 130 7.80 6.53 10.03
N GLY A 131 7.81 7.66 10.78
CA GLY A 131 8.73 7.89 11.86
C GLY A 131 8.62 6.86 13.01
N GLU A 132 7.40 6.49 13.41
CA GLU A 132 7.15 5.45 14.41
C GLU A 132 7.65 4.08 13.93
N ARG A 133 7.41 3.74 12.66
CA ARG A 133 7.89 2.49 12.07
C ARG A 133 9.41 2.40 12.02
N VAL A 134 10.09 3.49 11.62
CA VAL A 134 11.55 3.55 11.67
C VAL A 134 12.08 3.38 13.09
N SER A 135 11.46 4.06 14.07
CA SER A 135 11.82 3.88 15.48
C SER A 135 11.67 2.43 15.94
N TYR A 136 10.59 1.76 15.56
CA TYR A 136 10.39 0.33 15.84
C TYR A 136 11.48 -0.55 15.20
N LEU A 137 11.85 -0.31 13.93
CA LEU A 137 12.88 -1.08 13.23
C LEU A 137 14.26 -0.89 13.90
N LEU A 138 14.63 0.35 14.24
CA LEU A 138 15.87 0.67 14.95
C LEU A 138 15.92 0.01 16.33
N GLN A 139 14.85 0.10 17.12
CA GLN A 139 14.78 -0.58 18.41
C GLN A 139 14.86 -2.10 18.29
N SER A 140 14.24 -2.67 17.25
CA SER A 140 14.32 -4.10 16.98
C SER A 140 15.75 -4.55 16.64
N LEU A 141 16.47 -3.78 15.80
CA LEU A 141 17.88 -4.05 15.48
C LEU A 141 18.80 -3.90 16.69
N ARG A 142 18.55 -2.90 17.54
CA ARG A 142 19.28 -2.70 18.81
C ARG A 142 19.06 -3.88 19.75
N LYS A 143 17.83 -4.36 19.93
CA LYS A 143 17.53 -5.56 20.73
C LYS A 143 18.22 -6.82 20.21
N GLN A 144 18.48 -6.89 18.90
CA GLN A 144 19.22 -7.98 18.26
C GLN A 144 20.75 -7.81 18.39
N GLY A 145 21.23 -6.75 19.04
CA GLY A 145 22.66 -6.46 19.20
C GLY A 145 23.36 -6.07 17.90
N LYS A 146 22.63 -5.68 16.84
CA LYS A 146 23.20 -5.36 15.53
C LYS A 146 23.60 -3.89 15.37
N ILE A 147 22.99 -3.02 16.16
CA ILE A 147 23.25 -1.57 16.16
C ILE A 147 23.19 -1.01 17.58
N TYR A 148 23.88 0.10 17.79
CA TYR A 148 23.78 0.88 19.03
C TYR A 148 23.57 2.36 18.73
N SER A 149 23.13 3.13 19.71
CA SER A 149 22.97 4.58 19.57
C SER A 149 23.96 5.31 20.44
N GLU A 150 24.59 6.34 19.90
CA GLU A 150 25.48 7.25 20.60
C GLU A 150 24.92 8.67 20.57
N GLY A 151 25.02 9.38 21.69
CA GLY A 151 24.50 10.74 21.88
C GLY A 151 23.14 10.80 22.56
N ALA A 152 22.72 12.04 22.92
CA ALA A 152 21.49 12.28 23.67
C ALA A 152 20.28 12.52 22.72
N THR A 153 19.19 11.81 22.97
CA THR A 153 17.83 11.99 22.44
C THR A 153 17.71 12.33 20.94
N SER A 154 17.55 13.58 20.54
CA SER A 154 17.26 14.00 19.16
C SER A 154 18.50 14.05 18.25
N ALA A 155 19.69 14.22 18.84
CA ALA A 155 20.97 14.25 18.15
C ALA A 155 21.66 12.88 18.08
N ALA A 156 21.04 11.84 18.66
CA ALA A 156 21.62 10.50 18.70
C ALA A 156 21.84 9.95 17.27
N LYS A 157 23.04 9.42 17.04
CA LYS A 157 23.41 8.69 15.83
C LYS A 157 23.39 7.19 16.11
N TRP A 158 22.95 6.46 15.14
CA TRP A 158 22.95 5.00 15.12
C TRP A 158 24.20 4.49 14.41
N HIS A 159 24.82 3.51 15.00
CA HIS A 159 26.05 2.87 14.55
C HIS A 159 25.82 1.38 14.38
N LEU A 160 26.53 0.78 13.44
CA LEU A 160 26.58 -0.68 13.33
C LEU A 160 27.40 -1.21 14.52
N GLN A 161 26.97 -2.29 15.12
CA GLN A 161 27.75 -3.02 16.12
C GLN A 161 28.58 -4.07 15.39
N GLU A 162 29.90 -3.98 15.51
CA GLU A 162 30.86 -4.97 15.01
C GLU A 162 30.82 -6.27 15.83
#